data_55ff9492633ec01d1275bbc4fdf91a15
#
_entry.id   55ff9492633ec01d1275bbc4fdf91a15
#
_cell.length_a   1.000
_cell.length_b   1.000
_cell.length_c   1.000
_cell.angle_alpha   90.00
_cell.angle_beta   90.00
_cell.angle_gamma   90.00
#
_symmetry.space_group_name_H-M   'P 1'
#
loop_
_entity.id
_entity.type
_entity.pdbx_description
1 polymer ?
#
loop_
_entity_poly.entity_id
_entity_poly.type
_entity_poly.pdbx_seq_one_letter_code
_entity_poly.pdbx_strand_id
1 'polypeptide(L)'
;MNTFKIKDRIIGDGYPAYIIAEMSANHAGSLERAKEIIRAAKTAGADCIKIQTYTPDTITMDCDNEFFQIEQGAWNGENLYQLYGKAYTPWEWQKELKEEADRVGIDFFSTPFDHTAVDFLEEIGMEFYKIASFELVDIPLIKYVAEKGKPIILSTGMSNYDEIKEAADTILATGNNQFAFLRCASAYPAISDQMNLATMLDMRDKFNVPVGLSDHSMGSVAAVAAVAMGASIIEKHFCLSRDISNPDSFFSMEPEEFSQMVQDIRQAEKAKGIVSYGVTEQEKSNHIFRKSIFVTKDIKAGEVFSKENISVIRPGFGLHPREYENVLGKVSLVDINRGLPLKAEMVENYLELREATDDDCEMVFEWANDAETRQRSFHSETIPWDTHKAWFEDCLTRKDRELFICCHQGTPIGQFRIDKLSDREVTISYSIANKYRKRGYGVQMIREGEKLLKKIMPQVCIMNAEIKADNLPSEKLLLENGYVKQKADGYVLYSKKIR
;
A
#
# COMPACT_ATOMS: atom_id res chain seq x y z
N MET A 1 14.27 3.26 -0.87
CA MET A 1 14.11 3.77 0.51
C MET A 1 15.28 3.31 1.34
N ASN A 2 15.86 4.23 2.10
CA ASN A 2 16.99 3.88 2.94
C ASN A 2 16.51 3.05 4.14
N THR A 3 17.19 1.96 4.38
CA THR A 3 17.06 1.14 5.59
C THR A 3 18.43 1.08 6.27
N PHE A 4 18.46 0.89 7.56
CA PHE A 4 19.69 0.57 8.28
C PHE A 4 19.44 -0.56 9.28
N LYS A 5 20.49 -1.04 9.93
CA LYS A 5 20.37 -2.12 10.91
C LYS A 5 20.64 -1.61 12.33
N ILE A 6 19.83 -2.08 13.25
CA ILE A 6 20.13 -2.08 14.68
C ILE A 6 20.31 -3.55 15.05
N LYS A 7 21.54 -3.94 15.38
CA LYS A 7 21.92 -5.35 15.55
C LYS A 7 21.49 -6.19 14.34
N ASP A 8 20.63 -7.18 14.54
CA ASP A 8 20.13 -8.07 13.48
C ASP A 8 18.84 -7.58 12.84
N ARG A 9 18.23 -6.48 13.31
CA ARG A 9 16.97 -5.95 12.80
C ARG A 9 17.18 -4.89 11.72
N ILE A 10 16.41 -4.98 10.67
CA ILE A 10 16.33 -3.94 9.64
C ILE A 10 15.26 -2.93 10.05
N ILE A 11 15.63 -1.65 10.07
CA ILE A 11 14.75 -0.52 10.34
C ILE A 11 14.43 0.18 9.02
N GLY A 12 13.15 0.38 8.74
CA GLY A 12 12.68 1.06 7.53
C GLY A 12 11.42 0.44 6.96
N ASP A 13 10.99 0.96 5.81
CA ASP A 13 9.75 0.54 5.16
C ASP A 13 9.75 -0.94 4.77
N GLY A 14 8.62 -1.60 4.99
CA GLY A 14 8.43 -3.03 4.70
C GLY A 14 8.83 -3.98 5.82
N TYR A 15 9.36 -3.45 6.92
CA TYR A 15 9.72 -4.21 8.11
C TYR A 15 8.82 -3.82 9.29
N PRO A 16 8.66 -4.71 10.30
CA PRO A 16 7.90 -4.39 11.50
C PRO A 16 8.48 -3.18 12.24
N ALA A 17 7.62 -2.32 12.77
CA ALA A 17 8.02 -1.16 13.54
C ALA A 17 8.84 -1.58 14.77
N TYR A 18 9.94 -0.87 15.01
CA TYR A 18 10.80 -1.05 16.16
C TYR A 18 10.24 -0.27 17.36
N ILE A 19 9.86 -0.97 18.42
CA ILE A 19 9.14 -0.40 19.55
C ILE A 19 10.08 -0.21 20.73
N ILE A 20 10.27 1.05 21.12
CA ILE A 20 11.17 1.50 22.17
C ILE A 20 10.37 1.90 23.40
N ALA A 21 10.63 1.25 24.53
CA ALA A 21 10.18 1.68 25.84
C ALA A 21 11.19 2.67 26.42
N GLU A 22 10.78 3.90 26.73
CA GLU A 22 11.63 4.91 27.38
C GLU A 22 11.45 4.84 28.88
N MET A 23 12.52 4.48 29.59
CA MET A 23 12.53 4.44 31.05
C MET A 23 12.57 5.83 31.66
N SER A 24 13.45 6.71 31.15
CA SER A 24 13.68 8.04 31.71
C SER A 24 13.78 8.03 33.24
N ALA A 25 13.12 8.94 33.96
CA ALA A 25 13.11 9.03 35.43
C ALA A 25 12.27 7.98 36.16
N ASN A 26 11.59 7.06 35.46
CA ASN A 26 10.64 6.12 36.05
C ASN A 26 11.26 5.10 37.02
N HIS A 27 12.60 4.96 37.02
CA HIS A 27 13.33 4.20 38.05
C HIS A 27 13.20 4.84 39.46
N ALA A 28 12.83 6.13 39.56
CA ALA A 28 12.64 6.87 40.82
C ALA A 28 13.77 6.61 41.84
N GLY A 29 15.05 6.70 41.40
CA GLY A 29 16.22 6.55 42.23
C GLY A 29 16.52 5.12 42.72
N SER A 30 15.97 4.07 42.10
CA SER A 30 16.19 2.68 42.49
C SER A 30 16.71 1.82 41.35
N LEU A 31 17.91 1.26 41.49
CA LEU A 31 18.52 0.33 40.54
C LEU A 31 17.66 -0.93 40.32
N GLU A 32 17.13 -1.51 41.41
CA GLU A 32 16.29 -2.71 41.30
C GLU A 32 15.01 -2.41 40.52
N ARG A 33 14.41 -1.24 40.74
CA ARG A 33 13.22 -0.81 39.94
C ARG A 33 13.58 -0.60 38.45
N ALA A 34 14.75 -0.03 38.18
CA ALA A 34 15.21 0.09 36.78
C ALA A 34 15.33 -1.28 36.10
N LYS A 35 15.84 -2.30 36.78
CA LYS A 35 15.90 -3.68 36.30
C LYS A 35 14.48 -4.28 36.11
N GLU A 36 13.57 -4.03 37.06
CA GLU A 36 12.16 -4.46 36.93
C GLU A 36 11.48 -3.83 35.73
N ILE A 37 11.73 -2.54 35.44
CA ILE A 37 11.27 -1.85 34.27
C ILE A 37 11.77 -2.53 32.99
N ILE A 38 13.04 -2.91 32.91
CA ILE A 38 13.63 -3.64 31.78
C ILE A 38 12.90 -4.97 31.55
N ARG A 39 12.66 -5.75 32.60
CA ARG A 39 11.92 -7.03 32.52
C ARG A 39 10.48 -6.83 32.07
N ALA A 40 9.82 -5.84 32.64
CA ALA A 40 8.43 -5.51 32.32
C ALA A 40 8.29 -5.00 30.87
N ALA A 41 9.19 -4.16 30.38
CA ALA A 41 9.23 -3.71 29.00
C ALA A 41 9.37 -4.87 28.01
N LYS A 42 10.29 -5.82 28.31
CA LYS A 42 10.42 -7.05 27.52
C LYS A 42 9.13 -7.86 27.51
N THR A 43 8.51 -8.05 28.67
CA THR A 43 7.26 -8.81 28.80
C THR A 43 6.09 -8.14 28.08
N ALA A 44 6.04 -6.80 28.11
CA ALA A 44 5.05 -6.00 27.39
C ALA A 44 5.25 -6.00 25.85
N GLY A 45 6.37 -6.57 25.37
CA GLY A 45 6.63 -6.74 23.94
C GLY A 45 7.46 -5.62 23.31
N ALA A 46 8.11 -4.77 24.11
CA ALA A 46 9.08 -3.81 23.59
C ALA A 46 10.26 -4.54 22.91
N ASP A 47 10.73 -3.97 21.81
CA ASP A 47 11.92 -4.44 21.12
C ASP A 47 13.18 -3.91 21.79
N CYS A 48 13.09 -2.73 22.39
CA CYS A 48 14.20 -2.02 23.02
C CYS A 48 13.76 -1.27 24.26
N ILE A 49 14.67 -1.13 25.22
CA ILE A 49 14.57 -0.20 26.35
C ILE A 49 15.59 0.92 26.20
N LYS A 50 15.17 2.17 26.40
CA LYS A 50 16.02 3.35 26.36
C LYS A 50 16.16 3.98 27.75
N ILE A 51 17.35 4.47 28.03
CA ILE A 51 17.67 5.28 29.21
C ILE A 51 18.29 6.62 28.76
N GLN A 52 18.68 7.45 29.75
CA GLN A 52 19.30 8.74 29.52
C GLN A 52 20.65 8.80 30.25
N THR A 53 21.66 9.35 29.60
CA THR A 53 23.02 9.45 30.16
C THR A 53 23.42 10.91 30.25
N TYR A 54 23.26 11.46 31.42
CA TYR A 54 23.71 12.80 31.83
C TYR A 54 23.93 12.82 33.36
N THR A 55 24.54 13.87 33.84
CA THR A 55 24.49 14.30 35.24
C THR A 55 23.92 15.71 35.28
N PRO A 56 23.41 16.22 36.43
CA PRO A 56 23.02 17.61 36.52
C PRO A 56 24.11 18.59 36.03
N ASP A 57 25.36 18.32 36.30
CA ASP A 57 26.49 19.16 35.91
C ASP A 57 26.84 19.11 34.42
N THR A 58 26.43 18.05 33.70
CA THR A 58 26.72 17.93 32.26
C THR A 58 25.59 18.46 31.38
N ILE A 59 24.37 18.69 31.90
CA ILE A 59 23.21 19.17 31.18
C ILE A 59 22.84 20.62 31.55
N THR A 60 23.15 21.06 32.76
CA THR A 60 22.90 22.40 33.27
C THR A 60 23.95 22.81 34.29
N MET A 61 23.69 23.80 35.11
CA MET A 61 24.57 24.20 36.22
C MET A 61 23.77 24.50 37.50
N ASP A 62 24.40 24.35 38.64
CA ASP A 62 23.81 24.71 39.95
C ASP A 62 23.75 26.25 40.07
N CYS A 63 22.56 26.79 39.76
CA CYS A 63 22.31 28.21 39.77
C CYS A 63 20.83 28.54 40.04
N ASP A 64 20.60 29.47 40.94
CA ASP A 64 19.26 29.84 41.40
C ASP A 64 18.67 31.10 40.72
N ASN A 65 19.36 31.67 39.72
CA ASN A 65 18.81 32.83 39.02
C ASN A 65 17.60 32.49 38.16
N GLU A 66 16.90 33.52 37.64
CA GLU A 66 15.66 33.38 36.89
C GLU A 66 15.76 32.48 35.64
N PHE A 67 16.95 32.35 35.01
CA PHE A 67 17.12 31.54 33.81
C PHE A 67 17.12 30.04 34.08
N PHE A 68 17.31 29.59 35.32
CA PHE A 68 17.33 28.17 35.71
C PHE A 68 16.06 27.76 36.44
N GLN A 69 15.03 28.65 36.55
CA GLN A 69 13.72 28.33 37.12
C GLN A 69 12.75 27.96 36.01
N ILE A 70 11.96 26.91 36.22
CA ILE A 70 10.93 26.50 35.28
C ILE A 70 9.65 27.19 35.64
N GLU A 71 9.21 28.16 34.82
CA GLU A 71 8.02 28.99 35.08
C GLU A 71 6.73 28.42 34.47
N GLN A 72 6.81 27.42 33.58
CA GLN A 72 5.66 26.87 32.86
C GLN A 72 5.79 25.36 32.61
N GLY A 73 4.66 24.72 32.27
CA GLY A 73 4.64 23.33 31.88
C GLY A 73 4.53 22.34 33.04
N ALA A 74 4.88 21.09 32.78
CA ALA A 74 4.71 19.97 33.70
C ALA A 74 5.52 20.08 34.99
N TRP A 75 6.66 20.75 34.95
CA TRP A 75 7.61 20.90 36.06
C TRP A 75 7.69 22.34 36.57
N ASN A 76 6.59 23.11 36.41
CA ASN A 76 6.52 24.49 36.87
C ASN A 76 6.85 24.62 38.38
N GLY A 77 7.73 25.55 38.71
CA GLY A 77 8.22 25.82 40.06
C GLY A 77 9.45 25.01 40.49
N GLU A 78 9.97 24.13 39.65
CA GLU A 78 11.24 23.41 39.87
C GLU A 78 12.43 24.21 39.34
N ASN A 79 13.60 24.04 39.96
CA ASN A 79 14.89 24.49 39.43
C ASN A 79 15.47 23.39 38.52
N LEU A 80 16.06 23.74 37.37
CA LEU A 80 16.57 22.78 36.37
C LEU A 80 17.58 21.81 37.00
N TYR A 81 18.55 22.30 37.77
CA TYR A 81 19.57 21.46 38.38
C TYR A 81 18.96 20.43 39.37
N GLN A 82 18.01 20.88 40.18
CA GLN A 82 17.32 20.02 41.14
C GLN A 82 16.45 18.97 40.43
N LEU A 83 15.74 19.38 39.36
CA LEU A 83 14.94 18.47 38.57
C LEU A 83 15.78 17.37 37.93
N TYR A 84 16.89 17.74 37.25
CA TYR A 84 17.79 16.76 36.67
C TYR A 84 18.47 15.88 37.71
N GLY A 85 18.76 16.40 38.90
CA GLY A 85 19.24 15.61 40.04
C GLY A 85 18.28 14.53 40.52
N LYS A 86 16.96 14.75 40.38
CA LYS A 86 15.95 13.74 40.72
C LYS A 86 15.74 12.73 39.55
N ALA A 87 16.00 13.13 38.32
CA ALA A 87 15.61 12.39 37.11
C ALA A 87 16.71 11.55 36.51
N TYR A 88 17.99 11.90 36.68
CA TYR A 88 19.10 11.24 35.99
C TYR A 88 19.29 9.77 36.40
N THR A 89 19.75 8.96 35.45
CA THR A 89 20.15 7.57 35.68
C THR A 89 21.63 7.55 36.06
N PRO A 90 21.99 7.16 37.30
CA PRO A 90 23.41 7.09 37.73
C PRO A 90 24.27 6.28 36.76
N TRP A 91 25.42 6.81 36.38
CA TRP A 91 26.28 6.19 35.36
C TRP A 91 26.79 4.83 35.81
N GLU A 92 27.09 4.67 37.11
CA GLU A 92 27.50 3.42 37.70
C GLU A 92 26.48 2.28 37.56
N TRP A 93 25.20 2.59 37.31
CA TRP A 93 24.16 1.58 37.09
C TRP A 93 24.12 1.09 35.63
N GLN A 94 24.54 1.90 34.67
CA GLN A 94 24.20 1.70 33.28
C GLN A 94 24.81 0.43 32.69
N LYS A 95 26.02 0.03 33.15
CA LYS A 95 26.60 -1.24 32.75
C LYS A 95 25.76 -2.42 33.24
N GLU A 96 25.32 -2.37 34.51
CA GLU A 96 24.51 -3.43 35.12
C GLU A 96 23.08 -3.48 34.47
N LEU A 97 22.53 -2.33 34.10
CA LEU A 97 21.27 -2.26 33.38
C LEU A 97 21.39 -2.86 31.96
N LYS A 98 22.51 -2.61 31.29
CA LYS A 98 22.79 -3.23 29.98
C LYS A 98 22.94 -4.75 30.12
N GLU A 99 23.65 -5.24 31.12
CA GLU A 99 23.77 -6.67 31.39
C GLU A 99 22.40 -7.32 31.69
N GLU A 100 21.53 -6.63 32.42
CA GLU A 100 20.16 -7.10 32.65
C GLU A 100 19.32 -7.13 31.36
N ALA A 101 19.45 -6.12 30.49
CA ALA A 101 18.77 -6.09 29.19
C ALA A 101 19.25 -7.24 28.28
N ASP A 102 20.56 -7.47 28.22
CA ASP A 102 21.17 -8.59 27.49
C ASP A 102 20.66 -9.94 28.03
N ARG A 103 20.57 -10.09 29.38
CA ARG A 103 20.06 -11.29 30.03
C ARG A 103 18.62 -11.64 29.67
N VAL A 104 17.75 -10.63 29.54
CA VAL A 104 16.33 -10.86 29.19
C VAL A 104 16.09 -10.82 27.68
N GLY A 105 17.11 -10.45 26.91
CA GLY A 105 17.04 -10.43 25.44
C GLY A 105 16.21 -9.28 24.89
N ILE A 106 16.37 -8.08 25.47
CA ILE A 106 15.83 -6.82 24.93
C ILE A 106 17.01 -5.92 24.50
N ASP A 107 16.86 -5.19 23.40
CA ASP A 107 17.88 -4.23 22.99
C ASP A 107 17.95 -3.08 24.01
N PHE A 108 19.16 -2.49 24.15
CA PHE A 108 19.41 -1.45 25.12
C PHE A 108 20.23 -0.32 24.51
N PHE A 109 19.82 0.93 24.72
CA PHE A 109 20.58 2.09 24.32
C PHE A 109 20.27 3.31 25.19
N SER A 110 20.99 4.40 24.95
CA SER A 110 20.86 5.62 25.73
C SER A 110 20.86 6.87 24.86
N THR A 111 20.31 7.94 25.44
CA THR A 111 20.47 9.31 24.96
C THR A 111 21.64 9.95 25.69
N PRO A 112 22.78 10.26 25.03
CA PRO A 112 23.81 11.12 25.57
C PRO A 112 23.40 12.59 25.47
N PHE A 113 23.78 13.42 26.43
CA PHE A 113 23.50 14.86 26.43
C PHE A 113 24.78 15.70 26.32
N ASP A 114 25.95 15.07 26.34
CA ASP A 114 27.24 15.71 26.14
C ASP A 114 28.28 14.71 25.61
N HIS A 115 29.51 15.19 25.31
CA HIS A 115 30.57 14.37 24.75
C HIS A 115 31.08 13.31 25.77
N THR A 116 31.09 13.65 27.08
CA THR A 116 31.57 12.70 28.10
C THR A 116 30.61 11.51 28.28
N ALA A 117 29.29 11.78 28.10
CA ALA A 117 28.28 10.73 28.05
C ALA A 117 28.48 9.81 26.84
N VAL A 118 28.82 10.37 25.65
CA VAL A 118 29.12 9.56 24.45
C VAL A 118 30.34 8.66 24.72
N ASP A 119 31.40 9.19 25.28
CA ASP A 119 32.63 8.42 25.59
C ASP A 119 32.35 7.28 26.57
N PHE A 120 31.60 7.57 27.62
CA PHE A 120 31.17 6.55 28.59
C PHE A 120 30.31 5.46 27.93
N LEU A 121 29.40 5.83 27.04
CA LEU A 121 28.55 4.88 26.32
C LEU A 121 29.37 4.01 25.34
N GLU A 122 30.43 4.56 24.74
CA GLU A 122 31.39 3.75 23.96
C GLU A 122 32.12 2.74 24.83
N GLU A 123 32.57 3.14 26.05
CA GLU A 123 33.27 2.25 27.01
C GLU A 123 32.41 1.05 27.43
N ILE A 124 31.09 1.25 27.62
CA ILE A 124 30.18 0.16 27.96
C ILE A 124 29.63 -0.60 26.74
N GLY A 125 30.12 -0.27 25.53
CA GLY A 125 29.79 -0.98 24.28
C GLY A 125 28.39 -0.70 23.76
N MET A 126 27.95 0.57 23.74
CA MET A 126 26.70 0.97 23.15
C MET A 126 26.73 0.80 21.62
N GLU A 127 25.66 0.25 21.03
CA GLU A 127 25.64 -0.12 19.62
C GLU A 127 24.93 0.91 18.72
N PHE A 128 24.11 1.79 19.30
CA PHE A 128 23.39 2.88 18.59
C PHE A 128 23.01 3.96 19.60
N TYR A 129 22.63 5.14 19.09
CA TYR A 129 22.44 6.34 19.91
C TYR A 129 21.10 7.00 19.67
N LYS A 130 20.62 7.74 20.68
CA LYS A 130 19.50 8.68 20.56
C LYS A 130 20.00 10.11 20.71
N ILE A 131 19.46 11.00 19.89
CA ILE A 131 19.49 12.44 20.11
C ILE A 131 18.07 12.89 20.45
N ALA A 132 17.89 13.47 21.63
CA ALA A 132 16.58 13.94 22.05
C ALA A 132 16.19 15.26 21.33
N SER A 133 14.94 15.69 21.46
CA SER A 133 14.42 16.84 20.74
C SER A 133 15.13 18.14 21.10
N PHE A 134 15.50 18.31 22.35
CA PHE A 134 16.18 19.51 22.84
C PHE A 134 17.61 19.61 22.33
N GLU A 135 18.27 18.48 22.05
CA GLU A 135 19.63 18.37 21.55
C GLU A 135 19.72 18.36 20.02
N LEU A 136 18.59 18.44 19.29
CA LEU A 136 18.63 18.45 17.83
C LEU A 136 19.39 19.68 17.25
N VAL A 137 19.46 20.74 18.00
CA VAL A 137 20.22 21.97 17.64
C VAL A 137 21.66 21.95 18.16
N ASP A 138 22.06 20.95 18.95
CA ASP A 138 23.45 20.77 19.39
C ASP A 138 24.29 20.09 18.31
N ILE A 139 24.61 20.86 17.27
CA ILE A 139 25.38 20.38 16.12
C ILE A 139 26.75 19.79 16.50
N PRO A 140 27.51 20.35 17.47
CA PRO A 140 28.73 19.71 17.97
C PRO A 140 28.49 18.30 18.53
N LEU A 141 27.48 18.10 19.36
CA LEU A 141 27.14 16.79 19.91
C LEU A 141 26.71 15.82 18.80
N ILE A 142 25.83 16.25 17.88
CA ILE A 142 25.38 15.43 16.75
C ILE A 142 26.57 14.96 15.90
N LYS A 143 27.50 15.87 15.58
CA LYS A 143 28.72 15.54 14.85
C LYS A 143 29.55 14.49 15.59
N TYR A 144 29.76 14.69 16.89
CA TYR A 144 30.55 13.81 17.70
C TYR A 144 29.97 12.38 17.79
N VAL A 145 28.65 12.28 17.93
CA VAL A 145 27.93 10.98 17.90
C VAL A 145 28.02 10.35 16.50
N ALA A 146 27.85 11.14 15.43
CA ALA A 146 27.88 10.63 14.07
C ALA A 146 29.27 10.10 13.66
N GLU A 147 30.35 10.69 14.15
CA GLU A 147 31.72 10.23 13.94
C GLU A 147 32.03 8.85 14.56
N LYS A 148 31.19 8.36 15.49
CA LYS A 148 31.28 6.98 15.99
C LYS A 148 30.85 5.92 14.94
N GLY A 149 30.18 6.35 13.83
CA GLY A 149 29.80 5.48 12.71
C GLY A 149 28.67 4.49 13.03
N LYS A 150 27.96 4.69 14.14
CA LYS A 150 26.84 3.84 14.59
C LYS A 150 25.48 4.42 14.21
N PRO A 151 24.39 3.62 14.21
CA PRO A 151 23.03 4.11 13.94
C PRO A 151 22.60 5.19 14.95
N ILE A 152 21.85 6.20 14.46
CA ILE A 152 21.38 7.31 15.27
C ILE A 152 19.87 7.49 15.07
N ILE A 153 19.13 7.64 16.15
CA ILE A 153 17.71 7.98 16.13
C ILE A 153 17.58 9.40 16.68
N LEU A 154 16.96 10.33 15.93
CA LEU A 154 16.81 11.73 16.33
C LEU A 154 15.34 12.09 16.47
N SER A 155 14.96 12.70 17.59
CA SER A 155 13.63 13.30 17.77
C SER A 155 13.62 14.77 17.31
N THR A 156 12.54 15.19 16.64
CA THR A 156 12.44 16.50 15.98
C THR A 156 11.44 17.45 16.64
N GLY A 157 11.17 17.26 17.92
CA GLY A 157 10.24 18.14 18.67
C GLY A 157 10.76 19.58 18.71
N MET A 158 9.84 20.56 18.57
CA MET A 158 10.09 22.01 18.56
C MET A 158 10.93 22.52 17.37
N SER A 159 11.58 21.64 16.62
CA SER A 159 12.50 22.05 15.54
C SER A 159 11.74 22.40 14.25
N ASN A 160 12.26 23.39 13.55
CA ASN A 160 11.84 23.76 12.21
C ASN A 160 12.59 22.93 11.14
N TYR A 161 12.21 23.10 9.86
CA TYR A 161 12.81 22.36 8.75
C TYR A 161 14.32 22.57 8.60
N ASP A 162 14.79 23.82 8.78
CA ASP A 162 16.20 24.15 8.56
C ASP A 162 17.09 23.53 9.65
N GLU A 163 16.63 23.49 10.90
CA GLU A 163 17.32 22.83 12.01
C GLU A 163 17.41 21.29 11.80
N ILE A 164 16.30 20.67 11.34
CA ILE A 164 16.30 19.23 11.03
C ILE A 164 17.25 18.95 9.85
N LYS A 165 17.27 19.82 8.85
CA LYS A 165 18.16 19.72 7.71
C LYS A 165 19.63 19.88 8.11
N GLU A 166 19.96 20.84 8.96
CA GLU A 166 21.32 21.04 9.47
C GLU A 166 21.82 19.81 10.22
N ALA A 167 20.98 19.21 11.07
CA ALA A 167 21.29 17.96 11.77
C ALA A 167 21.55 16.81 10.77
N ALA A 168 20.68 16.63 9.75
CA ALA A 168 20.87 15.62 8.72
C ALA A 168 22.16 15.82 7.92
N ASP A 169 22.41 17.05 7.46
CA ASP A 169 23.62 17.40 6.69
C ASP A 169 24.89 17.17 7.52
N THR A 170 24.85 17.46 8.81
CA THR A 170 25.96 17.23 9.75
C THR A 170 26.27 15.74 9.86
N ILE A 171 25.28 14.89 10.02
CA ILE A 171 25.47 13.43 10.09
C ILE A 171 26.04 12.91 8.76
N LEU A 172 25.45 13.30 7.64
CA LEU A 172 25.90 12.88 6.31
C LEU A 172 27.32 13.32 6.00
N ALA A 173 27.73 14.50 6.45
CA ALA A 173 29.10 15.02 6.28
C ALA A 173 30.16 14.16 6.98
N THR A 174 29.82 13.38 8.01
CA THR A 174 30.74 12.42 8.64
C THR A 174 30.85 11.10 7.86
N GLY A 175 30.06 10.90 6.82
CA GLY A 175 29.95 9.63 6.07
C GLY A 175 28.97 8.63 6.70
N ASN A 176 28.33 8.97 7.82
CA ASN A 176 27.30 8.14 8.43
C ASN A 176 25.94 8.36 7.72
N ASN A 177 25.32 7.30 7.23
CA ASN A 177 24.01 7.34 6.58
C ASN A 177 22.97 6.49 7.34
N GLN A 178 23.29 6.02 8.54
CA GLN A 178 22.46 5.14 9.35
C GLN A 178 21.70 5.96 10.40
N PHE A 179 20.69 6.71 9.99
CA PHE A 179 19.89 7.48 10.94
C PHE A 179 18.42 7.51 10.58
N ALA A 180 17.58 7.81 11.56
CA ALA A 180 16.14 7.98 11.44
C ALA A 180 15.66 9.22 12.19
N PHE A 181 14.58 9.82 11.70
CA PHE A 181 13.90 10.91 12.39
C PHE A 181 12.60 10.43 13.04
N LEU A 182 12.40 10.82 14.30
CA LEU A 182 11.12 10.65 14.99
C LEU A 182 10.38 11.99 15.03
N ARG A 183 9.21 12.07 14.43
CA ARG A 183 8.29 13.16 14.76
C ARG A 183 8.01 13.15 16.25
N CYS A 184 8.06 14.31 16.87
CA CYS A 184 7.82 14.46 18.28
C CYS A 184 7.01 15.73 18.56
N ALA A 185 6.08 15.67 19.50
CA ALA A 185 5.49 16.82 20.14
C ALA A 185 6.02 16.89 21.57
N SER A 186 6.94 17.84 21.83
CA SER A 186 7.62 17.95 23.14
C SER A 186 6.75 18.68 24.16
N ALA A 187 5.56 18.13 24.40
CA ALA A 187 4.62 18.50 25.45
C ALA A 187 4.29 17.25 26.27
N TYR A 188 4.13 17.37 27.56
CA TYR A 188 4.00 16.26 28.51
C TYR A 188 2.76 16.43 29.41
N PRO A 189 1.61 15.75 29.09
CA PRO A 189 1.36 14.96 27.89
C PRO A 189 1.11 15.82 26.65
N ALA A 190 1.40 15.26 25.47
CA ALA A 190 1.04 15.87 24.19
C ALA A 190 -0.45 15.65 23.87
N ILE A 191 -1.08 16.65 23.27
CA ILE A 191 -2.48 16.56 22.81
C ILE A 191 -2.55 16.18 21.33
N SER A 192 -3.58 15.43 20.96
CA SER A 192 -3.72 14.85 19.61
C SER A 192 -3.66 15.91 18.50
N ASP A 193 -4.26 17.07 18.67
CA ASP A 193 -4.32 18.15 17.67
C ASP A 193 -2.95 18.71 17.29
N GLN A 194 -1.94 18.51 18.13
CA GLN A 194 -0.58 19.04 17.96
C GLN A 194 0.44 17.96 17.55
N MET A 195 0.02 16.71 17.45
CA MET A 195 0.91 15.62 17.04
C MET A 195 1.43 15.79 15.61
N ASN A 196 0.62 16.31 14.69
CA ASN A 196 1.01 16.59 13.30
C ASN A 196 1.75 15.42 12.63
N LEU A 197 1.20 14.20 12.71
CA LEU A 197 1.81 12.98 12.19
C LEU A 197 2.15 13.05 10.69
N ALA A 198 1.43 13.88 9.93
CA ALA A 198 1.71 14.11 8.51
C ALA A 198 3.15 14.64 8.26
N THR A 199 3.74 15.36 9.22
CA THR A 199 5.13 15.84 9.15
C THR A 199 6.13 14.68 9.06
N MET A 200 5.81 13.53 9.65
CA MET A 200 6.64 12.33 9.56
C MET A 200 6.81 11.87 8.10
N LEU A 201 5.72 11.90 7.31
CA LEU A 201 5.77 11.53 5.90
C LEU A 201 6.58 12.52 5.07
N ASP A 202 6.42 13.82 5.34
CA ASP A 202 7.19 14.87 4.69
C ASP A 202 8.70 14.73 4.97
N MET A 203 9.08 14.43 6.22
CA MET A 203 10.47 14.15 6.58
C MET A 203 11.02 12.92 5.83
N ARG A 204 10.24 11.82 5.75
CA ARG A 204 10.64 10.63 4.99
C ARG A 204 10.93 10.98 3.53
N ASP A 205 10.04 11.71 2.91
CA ASP A 205 10.11 12.02 1.47
C ASP A 205 11.24 13.03 1.16
N LYS A 206 11.50 13.99 2.07
CA LYS A 206 12.54 15.00 1.90
C LYS A 206 13.96 14.51 2.22
N PHE A 207 14.11 13.74 3.29
CA PHE A 207 15.43 13.30 3.76
C PHE A 207 15.76 11.87 3.30
N ASN A 208 14.80 11.13 2.74
CA ASN A 208 14.97 9.74 2.31
C ASN A 208 15.54 8.82 3.38
N VAL A 209 15.07 8.95 4.61
CA VAL A 209 15.45 8.17 5.79
C VAL A 209 14.24 7.49 6.41
N PRO A 210 14.41 6.41 7.19
CA PRO A 210 13.34 5.88 8.02
C PRO A 210 12.81 6.93 8.99
N VAL A 211 11.50 6.89 9.22
CA VAL A 211 10.83 7.82 10.13
C VAL A 211 10.02 7.10 11.17
N GLY A 212 9.72 7.77 12.27
CA GLY A 212 8.94 7.23 13.36
C GLY A 212 8.29 8.32 14.21
N LEU A 213 7.81 7.91 15.37
CA LEU A 213 7.15 8.76 16.35
C LEU A 213 7.81 8.60 17.72
N SER A 214 8.20 9.71 18.36
CA SER A 214 8.43 9.81 19.79
C SER A 214 7.15 10.36 20.42
N ASP A 215 6.42 9.49 21.11
CA ASP A 215 5.03 9.71 21.51
C ASP A 215 4.88 10.04 22.99
N HIS A 216 4.52 11.27 23.30
CA HIS A 216 4.20 11.75 24.63
C HIS A 216 2.69 11.90 24.88
N SER A 217 1.84 11.45 23.94
CA SER A 217 0.38 11.48 24.13
C SER A 217 -0.09 10.37 25.09
N MET A 218 -1.28 10.52 25.63
CA MET A 218 -1.91 9.46 26.42
C MET A 218 -2.51 8.38 25.49
N GLY A 219 -2.41 7.11 25.92
CA GLY A 219 -2.95 5.98 25.16
C GLY A 219 -2.13 5.60 23.91
N SER A 220 -2.69 4.72 23.06
CA SER A 220 -2.01 4.07 21.91
C SER A 220 -2.33 4.67 20.54
N VAL A 221 -3.35 5.55 20.46
CA VAL A 221 -3.92 5.99 19.17
C VAL A 221 -2.89 6.65 18.25
N ALA A 222 -2.04 7.53 18.79
CA ALA A 222 -1.03 8.22 17.97
C ALA A 222 0.04 7.24 17.46
N ALA A 223 0.49 6.30 18.27
CA ALA A 223 1.47 5.28 17.90
C ALA A 223 0.92 4.35 16.80
N VAL A 224 -0.32 3.85 16.95
CA VAL A 224 -0.98 3.00 15.95
C VAL A 224 -1.20 3.75 14.65
N ALA A 225 -1.66 5.00 14.72
CA ALA A 225 -1.85 5.84 13.53
C ALA A 225 -0.51 6.10 12.80
N ALA A 226 0.56 6.40 13.54
CA ALA A 226 1.88 6.61 12.96
C ALA A 226 2.37 5.36 12.19
N VAL A 227 2.21 4.16 12.76
CA VAL A 227 2.58 2.89 12.08
C VAL A 227 1.74 2.64 10.86
N ALA A 228 0.43 2.86 10.91
CA ALA A 228 -0.45 2.77 9.74
C ALA A 228 -0.01 3.72 8.62
N MET A 229 0.49 4.92 8.96
CA MET A 229 1.06 5.90 8.04
C MET A 229 2.48 5.56 7.57
N GLY A 230 3.17 4.59 8.17
CA GLY A 230 4.50 4.14 7.75
C GLY A 230 5.63 4.45 8.72
N ALA A 231 5.35 4.71 9.99
CA ALA A 231 6.39 4.77 11.02
C ALA A 231 7.11 3.44 11.12
N SER A 232 8.43 3.50 11.12
CA SER A 232 9.33 2.34 11.32
C SER A 232 9.84 2.22 12.76
N ILE A 233 9.65 3.25 13.58
CA ILE A 233 10.08 3.32 14.98
C ILE A 233 8.95 4.00 15.78
N ILE A 234 8.67 3.43 16.95
CA ILE A 234 7.79 4.04 17.97
C ILE A 234 8.57 4.10 19.28
N GLU A 235 8.66 5.27 19.87
CA GLU A 235 9.24 5.49 21.20
C GLU A 235 8.16 6.03 22.13
N LYS A 236 8.02 5.43 23.33
CA LYS A 236 7.03 5.85 24.32
C LYS A 236 7.52 5.61 25.74
N HIS A 237 7.25 6.58 26.63
CA HIS A 237 7.60 6.47 28.04
C HIS A 237 6.90 5.28 28.70
N PHE A 238 7.63 4.56 29.55
CA PHE A 238 7.19 3.33 30.19
C PHE A 238 7.52 3.33 31.67
N CYS A 239 6.58 3.04 32.53
CA CYS A 239 6.75 2.89 33.96
C CYS A 239 6.12 1.59 34.47
N LEU A 240 6.44 1.16 35.70
CA LEU A 240 5.76 0.03 36.32
C LEU A 240 4.38 0.40 36.82
N SER A 241 4.24 1.60 37.43
CA SER A 241 2.98 2.19 37.84
C SER A 241 3.10 3.70 37.94
N ARG A 242 2.07 4.40 37.52
CA ARG A 242 1.93 5.86 37.70
C ARG A 242 1.81 6.30 39.16
N ASP A 243 1.48 5.39 40.06
CA ASP A 243 1.44 5.64 41.51
C ASP A 243 2.84 5.83 42.10
N ILE A 244 3.90 5.41 41.39
CA ILE A 244 5.28 5.64 41.78
C ILE A 244 5.68 7.05 41.32
N SER A 245 5.53 8.02 42.23
CA SER A 245 5.77 9.43 41.91
C SER A 245 7.22 9.68 41.49
N ASN A 246 7.39 10.22 40.28
CA ASN A 246 8.66 10.72 39.74
C ASN A 246 8.33 11.76 38.64
N PRO A 247 9.33 12.46 38.07
CA PRO A 247 9.06 13.49 37.06
C PRO A 247 8.28 13.05 35.83
N ASP A 248 8.28 11.76 35.45
CA ASP A 248 7.75 11.27 34.16
C ASP A 248 6.58 10.28 34.30
N SER A 249 6.26 9.83 35.54
CA SER A 249 5.29 8.75 35.73
C SER A 249 3.89 9.11 35.22
N PHE A 250 3.46 10.34 35.37
CA PHE A 250 2.06 10.74 35.13
C PHE A 250 1.62 10.65 33.67
N PHE A 251 2.54 10.68 32.69
CA PHE A 251 2.25 10.50 31.27
C PHE A 251 2.82 9.20 30.68
N SER A 252 3.58 8.42 31.48
CA SER A 252 4.15 7.15 31.06
C SER A 252 3.08 6.05 30.96
N MET A 253 3.26 5.10 30.04
CA MET A 253 2.41 3.92 29.94
C MET A 253 2.80 2.86 30.98
N GLU A 254 1.81 2.22 31.56
CA GLU A 254 1.96 1.05 32.39
C GLU A 254 2.09 -0.23 31.56
N PRO A 255 2.57 -1.37 32.11
CA PRO A 255 2.87 -2.57 31.34
C PRO A 255 1.73 -3.13 30.50
N GLU A 256 0.52 -3.14 31.04
CA GLU A 256 -0.66 -3.66 30.36
C GLU A 256 -1.07 -2.76 29.18
N GLU A 257 -1.06 -1.45 29.38
CA GLU A 257 -1.36 -0.47 28.34
C GLU A 257 -0.34 -0.54 27.19
N PHE A 258 0.94 -0.65 27.54
CA PHE A 258 2.03 -0.78 26.56
C PHE A 258 1.92 -2.08 25.77
N SER A 259 1.63 -3.19 26.46
CA SER A 259 1.42 -4.49 25.81
C SER A 259 0.25 -4.43 24.83
N GLN A 260 -0.86 -3.76 25.20
CA GLN A 260 -1.98 -3.58 24.31
C GLN A 260 -1.59 -2.71 23.09
N MET A 261 -0.86 -1.62 23.30
CA MET A 261 -0.33 -0.80 22.20
C MET A 261 0.53 -1.62 21.22
N VAL A 262 1.43 -2.46 21.74
CA VAL A 262 2.24 -3.34 20.89
C VAL A 262 1.37 -4.27 20.05
N GLN A 263 0.37 -4.89 20.65
CA GLN A 263 -0.57 -5.78 19.95
C GLN A 263 -1.35 -5.03 18.87
N ASP A 264 -1.85 -3.83 19.19
CA ASP A 264 -2.58 -2.98 18.25
C ASP A 264 -1.70 -2.55 17.06
N ILE A 265 -0.43 -2.20 17.32
CA ILE A 265 0.56 -1.91 16.30
C ILE A 265 0.76 -3.12 15.38
N ARG A 266 0.97 -4.33 15.93
CA ARG A 266 1.16 -5.54 15.12
C ARG A 266 -0.09 -5.91 14.31
N GLN A 267 -1.28 -5.59 14.81
CA GLN A 267 -2.51 -5.73 14.04
C GLN A 267 -2.62 -4.69 12.92
N ALA A 268 -2.26 -3.43 13.19
CA ALA A 268 -2.25 -2.37 12.18
C ALA A 268 -1.28 -2.68 11.03
N GLU A 269 -0.10 -3.22 11.32
CA GLU A 269 0.87 -3.68 10.31
C GLU A 269 0.27 -4.75 9.39
N LYS A 270 -0.41 -5.74 9.96
CA LYS A 270 -1.10 -6.78 9.19
C LYS A 270 -2.25 -6.21 8.37
N ALA A 271 -3.04 -5.31 8.95
CA ALA A 271 -4.20 -4.69 8.30
C ALA A 271 -3.79 -3.75 7.15
N LYS A 272 -2.63 -3.11 7.23
CA LYS A 272 -2.07 -2.28 6.15
C LYS A 272 -1.90 -3.08 4.86
N GLY A 273 -1.44 -4.33 4.93
CA GLY A 273 -1.33 -5.25 3.80
C GLY A 273 -0.65 -4.67 2.56
N ILE A 274 -1.09 -5.13 1.41
CA ILE A 274 -0.67 -4.64 0.09
C ILE A 274 -1.90 -4.20 -0.71
N VAL A 275 -1.71 -3.36 -1.74
CA VAL A 275 -2.81 -3.00 -2.65
C VAL A 275 -3.29 -4.26 -3.37
N SER A 276 -4.54 -4.65 -3.11
CA SER A 276 -5.19 -5.82 -3.72
C SER A 276 -6.67 -5.55 -3.93
N TYR A 277 -7.15 -5.79 -5.16
CA TYR A 277 -8.56 -5.65 -5.56
C TYR A 277 -9.26 -6.99 -5.77
N GLY A 278 -8.59 -8.09 -5.46
CA GLY A 278 -9.14 -9.44 -5.63
C GLY A 278 -10.07 -9.87 -4.48
N VAL A 279 -10.67 -11.04 -4.64
CA VAL A 279 -11.44 -11.70 -3.59
C VAL A 279 -10.47 -12.40 -2.66
N THR A 280 -10.55 -12.09 -1.36
CA THR A 280 -9.75 -12.79 -0.34
C THR A 280 -10.20 -14.23 -0.14
N GLU A 281 -9.34 -15.07 0.43
CA GLU A 281 -9.70 -16.46 0.74
C GLU A 281 -10.96 -16.56 1.62
N GLN A 282 -11.10 -15.65 2.60
CA GLN A 282 -12.27 -15.62 3.47
C GLN A 282 -13.55 -15.18 2.73
N GLU A 283 -13.43 -14.34 1.71
CA GLU A 283 -14.57 -13.86 0.94
C GLU A 283 -15.04 -14.84 -0.13
N LYS A 284 -14.23 -15.85 -0.49
CA LYS A 284 -14.61 -16.85 -1.53
C LYS A 284 -15.95 -17.50 -1.23
N SER A 285 -16.23 -17.86 0.00
CA SER A 285 -17.50 -18.44 0.42
C SER A 285 -18.69 -17.49 0.25
N ASN A 286 -18.45 -16.18 0.34
CA ASN A 286 -19.47 -15.15 0.22
C ASN A 286 -19.81 -14.81 -1.24
N HIS A 287 -19.07 -15.34 -2.22
CA HIS A 287 -19.33 -15.11 -3.64
C HIS A 287 -20.73 -15.58 -4.05
N ILE A 288 -21.27 -16.58 -3.37
CA ILE A 288 -22.65 -17.07 -3.56
C ILE A 288 -23.70 -15.97 -3.36
N PHE A 289 -23.43 -14.97 -2.52
CA PHE A 289 -24.37 -13.88 -2.24
C PHE A 289 -24.39 -12.79 -3.33
N ARG A 290 -23.56 -12.88 -4.36
CA ARG A 290 -23.66 -12.01 -5.52
C ARG A 290 -24.94 -12.30 -6.30
N LYS A 291 -25.43 -11.30 -7.05
CA LYS A 291 -26.56 -11.50 -7.94
C LYS A 291 -26.11 -12.08 -9.28
N SER A 292 -27.00 -12.83 -9.92
CA SER A 292 -26.89 -13.31 -11.28
C SER A 292 -28.26 -13.41 -11.93
N ILE A 293 -28.34 -13.75 -13.20
CA ILE A 293 -29.60 -13.87 -13.92
C ILE A 293 -30.19 -15.25 -13.66
N PHE A 294 -31.45 -15.26 -13.19
CA PHE A 294 -32.22 -16.47 -12.94
C PHE A 294 -33.54 -16.46 -13.72
N VAL A 295 -34.01 -17.65 -14.07
CA VAL A 295 -35.33 -17.86 -14.63
C VAL A 295 -36.38 -17.84 -13.51
N THR A 296 -37.36 -16.95 -13.62
CA THR A 296 -38.43 -16.71 -12.63
C THR A 296 -39.74 -17.37 -12.93
N LYS A 297 -39.94 -17.83 -14.20
CA LYS A 297 -41.04 -18.66 -14.68
C LYS A 297 -40.50 -19.72 -15.63
N ASP A 298 -41.14 -20.87 -15.73
CA ASP A 298 -40.75 -21.88 -16.71
C ASP A 298 -40.72 -21.28 -18.13
N ILE A 299 -39.68 -21.58 -18.89
CA ILE A 299 -39.45 -21.14 -20.26
C ILE A 299 -39.31 -22.36 -21.14
N LYS A 300 -39.98 -22.39 -22.28
CA LYS A 300 -39.88 -23.44 -23.32
C LYS A 300 -38.81 -23.09 -24.34
N ALA A 301 -38.22 -24.11 -24.96
CA ALA A 301 -37.36 -23.91 -26.13
C ALA A 301 -38.11 -23.15 -27.21
N GLY A 302 -37.46 -22.11 -27.76
CA GLY A 302 -38.09 -21.20 -28.70
C GLY A 302 -38.84 -20.01 -28.09
N GLU A 303 -38.99 -19.94 -26.77
CA GLU A 303 -39.60 -18.80 -26.07
C GLU A 303 -38.60 -17.65 -25.85
N VAL A 304 -39.11 -16.42 -25.87
CA VAL A 304 -38.29 -15.20 -25.74
C VAL A 304 -38.04 -14.86 -24.28
N PHE A 305 -36.79 -14.53 -23.92
CA PHE A 305 -36.46 -13.98 -22.63
C PHE A 305 -37.00 -12.58 -22.44
N SER A 306 -37.78 -12.36 -21.37
CA SER A 306 -38.46 -11.12 -21.06
C SER A 306 -38.31 -10.74 -19.60
N LYS A 307 -38.71 -9.52 -19.23
CA LYS A 307 -38.69 -9.05 -17.81
C LYS A 307 -39.63 -9.85 -16.91
N GLU A 308 -40.58 -10.60 -17.49
CA GLU A 308 -41.57 -11.42 -16.80
C GLU A 308 -41.02 -12.81 -16.44
N ASN A 309 -40.04 -13.33 -17.20
CA ASN A 309 -39.55 -14.70 -17.04
C ASN A 309 -38.08 -14.82 -16.63
N ILE A 310 -37.29 -13.71 -16.62
CA ILE A 310 -35.96 -13.66 -16.05
C ILE A 310 -35.80 -12.48 -15.09
N SER A 311 -34.89 -12.62 -14.10
CA SER A 311 -34.60 -11.55 -13.14
C SER A 311 -33.17 -11.65 -12.60
N VAL A 312 -32.63 -10.49 -12.17
CA VAL A 312 -31.32 -10.37 -11.53
C VAL A 312 -31.48 -10.51 -10.03
N ILE A 313 -31.25 -11.73 -9.52
CA ILE A 313 -31.42 -12.10 -8.10
C ILE A 313 -30.21 -12.84 -7.58
N ARG A 314 -30.12 -13.08 -6.27
CA ARG A 314 -29.19 -14.05 -5.65
C ARG A 314 -29.71 -15.46 -5.86
N PRO A 315 -28.81 -16.46 -5.96
CA PRO A 315 -27.36 -16.47 -5.79
C PRO A 315 -26.56 -16.21 -7.10
N GLY A 316 -25.20 -16.22 -6.98
CA GLY A 316 -24.27 -15.89 -8.06
C GLY A 316 -23.90 -17.06 -8.99
N PHE A 317 -24.84 -17.88 -9.45
CA PHE A 317 -24.61 -19.09 -10.28
C PHE A 317 -24.94 -18.93 -11.76
N GLY A 318 -25.68 -17.88 -12.12
CA GLY A 318 -26.09 -17.60 -13.50
C GLY A 318 -25.19 -16.58 -14.21
N LEU A 319 -25.59 -16.17 -15.39
CA LEU A 319 -24.96 -15.09 -16.13
C LEU A 319 -24.84 -13.84 -15.25
N HIS A 320 -23.76 -13.10 -15.43
CA HIS A 320 -23.51 -11.86 -14.69
C HIS A 320 -24.64 -10.85 -14.94
N PRO A 321 -25.05 -10.04 -13.95
CA PRO A 321 -26.11 -9.04 -14.09
C PRO A 321 -25.94 -8.08 -15.27
N ARG A 322 -24.70 -7.79 -15.69
CA ARG A 322 -24.38 -6.95 -16.87
C ARG A 322 -24.99 -7.48 -18.17
N GLU A 323 -25.26 -8.79 -18.23
CA GLU A 323 -25.77 -9.45 -19.44
C GLU A 323 -27.30 -9.37 -19.55
N TYR A 324 -27.97 -8.81 -18.55
CA TYR A 324 -29.44 -8.81 -18.50
C TYR A 324 -30.08 -8.20 -19.75
N GLU A 325 -29.64 -7.00 -20.14
CA GLU A 325 -30.15 -6.32 -21.35
C GLU A 325 -29.74 -7.01 -22.66
N ASN A 326 -28.62 -7.74 -22.66
CA ASN A 326 -28.15 -8.52 -23.79
C ASN A 326 -28.98 -9.78 -24.04
N VAL A 327 -29.56 -10.32 -22.97
CA VAL A 327 -30.39 -11.52 -23.00
C VAL A 327 -31.84 -11.20 -23.35
N LEU A 328 -32.36 -10.06 -22.90
CA LEU A 328 -33.74 -9.68 -23.21
C LEU A 328 -34.00 -9.64 -24.74
N GLY A 329 -35.10 -10.25 -25.13
CA GLY A 329 -35.49 -10.35 -26.54
C GLY A 329 -34.84 -11.48 -27.34
N LYS A 330 -33.87 -12.21 -26.74
CA LYS A 330 -33.31 -13.44 -27.34
C LYS A 330 -34.18 -14.65 -27.04
N VAL A 331 -33.96 -15.72 -27.78
CA VAL A 331 -34.75 -16.94 -27.69
C VAL A 331 -34.00 -18.00 -26.85
N SER A 332 -34.74 -18.73 -26.06
CA SER A 332 -34.22 -19.90 -25.34
C SER A 332 -33.98 -21.09 -26.27
N LEU A 333 -32.81 -21.69 -26.19
CA LEU A 333 -32.47 -22.90 -26.96
C LEU A 333 -33.01 -24.19 -26.34
N VAL A 334 -33.37 -24.16 -25.04
CA VAL A 334 -33.78 -25.31 -24.26
C VAL A 334 -34.98 -24.99 -23.35
N ASP A 335 -35.66 -26.00 -22.85
CA ASP A 335 -36.60 -25.87 -21.74
C ASP A 335 -35.86 -25.54 -20.47
N ILE A 336 -36.28 -24.48 -19.75
CA ILE A 336 -35.65 -24.05 -18.49
C ILE A 336 -36.72 -23.93 -17.39
N ASN A 337 -36.57 -24.65 -16.33
CA ASN A 337 -37.51 -24.59 -15.21
C ASN A 337 -37.23 -23.34 -14.34
N ARG A 338 -38.28 -22.80 -13.76
CA ARG A 338 -38.20 -21.74 -12.74
C ARG A 338 -37.19 -22.06 -11.67
N GLY A 339 -36.39 -21.09 -11.27
CA GLY A 339 -35.38 -21.20 -10.20
C GLY A 339 -34.01 -21.70 -10.68
N LEU A 340 -33.86 -21.99 -11.98
CA LEU A 340 -32.54 -22.30 -12.54
C LEU A 340 -31.77 -21.04 -12.91
N PRO A 341 -30.44 -21.05 -12.70
CA PRO A 341 -29.56 -19.97 -13.17
C PRO A 341 -29.50 -19.97 -14.70
N LEU A 342 -29.67 -18.81 -15.32
CA LEU A 342 -29.52 -18.67 -16.77
C LEU A 342 -28.05 -18.77 -17.15
N LYS A 343 -27.72 -19.57 -18.17
CA LYS A 343 -26.38 -19.75 -18.69
C LYS A 343 -26.29 -19.41 -20.17
N ALA A 344 -25.09 -19.06 -20.66
CA ALA A 344 -24.86 -18.63 -22.04
C ALA A 344 -25.31 -19.66 -23.08
N GLU A 345 -25.07 -20.95 -22.80
CA GLU A 345 -25.47 -22.07 -23.69
C GLU A 345 -27.00 -22.23 -23.88
N MET A 346 -27.78 -21.61 -23.00
CA MET A 346 -29.23 -21.64 -23.05
C MET A 346 -29.82 -20.54 -23.94
N VAL A 347 -29.00 -19.55 -24.37
CA VAL A 347 -29.45 -18.35 -25.07
C VAL A 347 -29.03 -18.40 -26.54
N GLU A 348 -29.96 -18.19 -27.44
CA GLU A 348 -29.70 -18.16 -28.89
C GLU A 348 -28.75 -17.01 -29.26
N ASN A 349 -27.73 -17.30 -30.09
CA ASN A 349 -26.78 -16.32 -30.60
C ASN A 349 -26.14 -15.44 -29.49
N TYR A 350 -25.94 -15.99 -28.32
CA TYR A 350 -25.26 -15.29 -27.24
C TYR A 350 -23.76 -15.22 -27.53
N LEU A 351 -23.24 -13.99 -27.68
CA LEU A 351 -21.81 -13.73 -27.76
C LEU A 351 -21.37 -12.93 -26.54
N GLU A 352 -20.29 -13.39 -25.92
CA GLU A 352 -19.61 -12.73 -24.82
C GLU A 352 -18.22 -12.27 -25.29
N LEU A 353 -17.84 -11.02 -24.95
CA LEU A 353 -16.49 -10.52 -25.08
C LEU A 353 -15.86 -10.48 -23.69
N ARG A 354 -14.94 -11.40 -23.43
CA ARG A 354 -14.12 -11.39 -22.21
C ARG A 354 -12.73 -10.88 -22.50
N GLU A 355 -12.09 -10.26 -21.52
CA GLU A 355 -10.69 -9.88 -21.61
C GLU A 355 -9.82 -11.10 -21.92
N ALA A 356 -8.80 -10.92 -22.75
CA ALA A 356 -7.82 -11.95 -23.02
C ALA A 356 -6.88 -12.13 -21.81
N THR A 357 -6.42 -13.36 -21.61
CA THR A 357 -5.46 -13.73 -20.58
C THR A 357 -4.24 -14.42 -21.20
N ASP A 358 -3.18 -14.62 -20.44
CA ASP A 358 -1.98 -15.32 -20.91
C ASP A 358 -2.29 -16.71 -21.51
N ASP A 359 -3.30 -17.39 -20.97
CA ASP A 359 -3.76 -18.71 -21.43
C ASP A 359 -4.34 -18.69 -22.87
N ASP A 360 -4.68 -17.53 -23.39
CA ASP A 360 -5.25 -17.41 -24.74
C ASP A 360 -4.19 -17.25 -25.85
N CYS A 361 -2.92 -17.06 -25.49
CA CYS A 361 -1.84 -16.72 -26.43
C CYS A 361 -1.71 -17.73 -27.56
N GLU A 362 -1.68 -19.02 -27.25
CA GLU A 362 -1.49 -20.10 -28.23
C GLU A 362 -2.70 -20.21 -29.17
N MET A 363 -3.91 -20.12 -28.64
CA MET A 363 -5.13 -20.13 -29.42
C MET A 363 -5.22 -18.93 -30.39
N VAL A 364 -4.87 -17.73 -29.94
CA VAL A 364 -4.86 -16.53 -30.76
C VAL A 364 -3.78 -16.61 -31.84
N PHE A 365 -2.63 -17.24 -31.55
CA PHE A 365 -1.59 -17.54 -32.53
C PHE A 365 -2.10 -18.42 -33.64
N GLU A 366 -2.81 -19.52 -33.34
CA GLU A 366 -3.41 -20.40 -34.35
C GLU A 366 -4.40 -19.62 -35.24
N TRP A 367 -5.28 -18.78 -34.64
CA TRP A 367 -6.23 -17.99 -35.40
C TRP A 367 -5.56 -16.92 -36.28
N ALA A 368 -4.50 -16.32 -35.80
CA ALA A 368 -3.74 -15.31 -36.52
C ALA A 368 -2.99 -15.92 -37.72
N ASN A 369 -2.57 -17.17 -37.64
CA ASN A 369 -1.87 -17.90 -38.71
C ASN A 369 -2.77 -18.75 -39.61
N ASP A 370 -4.11 -18.71 -39.38
CA ASP A 370 -5.04 -19.31 -40.35
C ASP A 370 -4.83 -18.71 -41.76
N ALA A 371 -4.77 -19.55 -42.80
CA ALA A 371 -4.41 -19.15 -44.15
C ALA A 371 -5.29 -18.03 -44.71
N GLU A 372 -6.61 -18.11 -44.48
CA GLU A 372 -7.54 -17.06 -44.93
C GLU A 372 -7.36 -15.76 -44.13
N THR A 373 -7.05 -15.86 -42.82
CA THR A 373 -6.72 -14.69 -41.98
C THR A 373 -5.45 -14.01 -42.49
N ARG A 374 -4.41 -14.76 -42.81
CA ARG A 374 -3.14 -14.20 -43.32
C ARG A 374 -3.35 -13.53 -44.68
N GLN A 375 -4.06 -14.17 -45.59
CA GLN A 375 -4.33 -13.61 -46.91
C GLN A 375 -5.06 -12.26 -46.84
N ARG A 376 -5.96 -12.08 -45.88
CA ARG A 376 -6.76 -10.87 -45.68
C ARG A 376 -6.14 -9.84 -44.75
N SER A 377 -4.99 -10.19 -44.10
CA SER A 377 -4.23 -9.26 -43.26
C SER A 377 -3.31 -8.39 -44.14
N PHE A 378 -2.90 -7.21 -43.65
CA PHE A 378 -1.96 -6.32 -44.34
C PHE A 378 -0.62 -7.00 -44.60
N HIS A 379 -0.15 -7.81 -43.65
CA HIS A 379 1.01 -8.68 -43.80
C HIS A 379 0.52 -10.12 -43.97
N SER A 380 0.75 -10.73 -45.10
CA SER A 380 0.24 -12.06 -45.46
C SER A 380 1.18 -13.21 -45.06
N GLU A 381 2.37 -12.91 -44.59
CA GLU A 381 3.35 -13.90 -44.16
C GLU A 381 2.96 -14.58 -42.85
N THR A 382 3.37 -15.83 -42.64
CA THR A 382 3.20 -16.54 -41.37
C THR A 382 3.95 -15.83 -40.26
N ILE A 383 3.29 -15.64 -39.11
CA ILE A 383 3.86 -14.99 -37.92
C ILE A 383 4.67 -16.04 -37.14
N PRO A 384 5.98 -15.82 -36.88
CA PRO A 384 6.74 -16.68 -35.97
C PRO A 384 6.20 -16.66 -34.55
N TRP A 385 6.31 -17.78 -33.84
CA TRP A 385 5.82 -17.90 -32.46
C TRP A 385 6.35 -16.82 -31.52
N ASP A 386 7.68 -16.61 -31.51
CA ASP A 386 8.31 -15.63 -30.62
C ASP A 386 7.83 -14.20 -30.90
N THR A 387 7.61 -13.87 -32.18
CA THR A 387 7.05 -12.57 -32.58
C THR A 387 5.62 -12.41 -32.10
N HIS A 388 4.80 -13.47 -32.21
CA HIS A 388 3.43 -13.46 -31.74
C HIS A 388 3.35 -13.34 -30.21
N LYS A 389 4.16 -14.13 -29.51
CA LYS A 389 4.19 -14.14 -28.05
C LYS A 389 4.55 -12.76 -27.49
N ALA A 390 5.61 -12.15 -28.00
CA ALA A 390 6.01 -10.79 -27.59
C ALA A 390 4.92 -9.75 -27.90
N TRP A 391 4.24 -9.84 -29.05
CA TRP A 391 3.11 -8.98 -29.40
C TRP A 391 1.91 -9.21 -28.46
N PHE A 392 1.62 -10.45 -28.08
CA PHE A 392 0.49 -10.78 -27.21
C PHE A 392 0.72 -10.28 -25.79
N GLU A 393 1.92 -10.48 -25.24
CA GLU A 393 2.33 -9.94 -23.94
C GLU A 393 2.27 -8.40 -23.92
N ASP A 394 2.73 -7.73 -25.02
CA ASP A 394 2.58 -6.29 -25.19
C ASP A 394 1.10 -5.87 -25.19
N CYS A 395 0.23 -6.63 -25.86
CA CYS A 395 -1.20 -6.34 -25.88
C CYS A 395 -1.84 -6.37 -24.48
N LEU A 396 -1.43 -7.28 -23.60
CA LEU A 396 -1.99 -7.40 -22.25
C LEU A 396 -1.52 -6.31 -21.29
N THR A 397 -0.39 -5.65 -21.59
CA THR A 397 0.24 -4.66 -20.70
C THR A 397 0.02 -3.21 -21.11
N ARG A 398 -0.33 -2.94 -22.37
CA ARG A 398 -0.54 -1.59 -22.91
C ARG A 398 -1.81 -0.96 -22.39
N LYS A 399 -1.76 0.36 -22.14
CA LYS A 399 -2.91 1.17 -21.71
C LYS A 399 -3.76 1.73 -22.87
N ASP A 400 -3.20 1.70 -24.08
CA ASP A 400 -3.84 2.22 -25.30
C ASP A 400 -4.40 1.11 -26.21
N ARG A 401 -4.38 -0.13 -25.71
CA ARG A 401 -4.88 -1.32 -26.42
C ARG A 401 -5.62 -2.24 -25.48
N GLU A 402 -6.75 -2.76 -25.94
CA GLU A 402 -7.56 -3.76 -25.25
C GLU A 402 -7.79 -4.95 -26.18
N LEU A 403 -7.56 -6.17 -25.70
CA LEU A 403 -7.78 -7.41 -26.44
C LEU A 403 -8.84 -8.27 -25.73
N PHE A 404 -9.85 -8.66 -26.50
CA PHE A 404 -10.97 -9.50 -26.03
C PHE A 404 -11.07 -10.78 -26.82
N ILE A 405 -11.43 -11.85 -26.14
CA ILE A 405 -11.82 -13.13 -26.74
C ILE A 405 -13.35 -13.16 -26.87
N CYS A 406 -13.81 -13.36 -28.10
CA CYS A 406 -15.23 -13.55 -28.37
C CYS A 406 -15.61 -15.01 -28.14
N CYS A 407 -16.57 -15.25 -27.26
CA CYS A 407 -17.08 -16.58 -26.93
C CYS A 407 -18.54 -16.71 -27.36
N HIS A 408 -18.90 -17.86 -27.88
CA HIS A 408 -20.28 -18.31 -28.11
C HIS A 408 -20.58 -19.50 -27.22
N GLN A 409 -21.53 -19.36 -26.32
CA GLN A 409 -21.89 -20.42 -25.36
C GLN A 409 -20.65 -20.92 -24.57
N GLY A 410 -19.80 -19.99 -24.11
CA GLY A 410 -18.57 -20.30 -23.38
C GLY A 410 -17.40 -20.81 -24.24
N THR A 411 -17.63 -21.11 -25.54
CA THR A 411 -16.57 -21.56 -26.45
C THR A 411 -15.93 -20.36 -27.13
N PRO A 412 -14.59 -20.18 -27.08
CA PRO A 412 -13.88 -19.16 -27.84
C PRO A 412 -14.05 -19.35 -29.35
N ILE A 413 -14.46 -18.30 -30.05
CA ILE A 413 -14.77 -18.33 -31.50
C ILE A 413 -14.06 -17.24 -32.30
N GLY A 414 -13.37 -16.32 -31.66
CA GLY A 414 -12.67 -15.23 -32.32
C GLY A 414 -12.09 -14.22 -31.33
N GLN A 415 -11.48 -13.19 -31.87
CA GLN A 415 -10.90 -12.09 -31.09
C GLN A 415 -11.42 -10.74 -31.56
N PHE A 416 -11.46 -9.77 -30.63
CA PHE A 416 -11.82 -8.38 -30.88
C PHE A 416 -10.82 -7.48 -30.16
N ARG A 417 -10.14 -6.60 -30.89
CA ARG A 417 -9.13 -5.69 -30.36
C ARG A 417 -9.55 -4.24 -30.57
N ILE A 418 -9.27 -3.42 -29.59
CA ILE A 418 -9.49 -1.98 -29.60
C ILE A 418 -8.13 -1.29 -29.45
N ASP A 419 -7.74 -0.46 -30.40
CA ASP A 419 -6.56 0.40 -30.35
C ASP A 419 -7.03 1.86 -30.21
N LYS A 420 -6.61 2.55 -29.14
CA LYS A 420 -6.97 3.94 -28.86
C LYS A 420 -6.12 4.87 -29.73
N LEU A 421 -6.74 5.66 -30.60
CA LEU A 421 -6.08 6.67 -31.41
C LEU A 421 -6.04 8.05 -30.70
N SER A 422 -7.12 8.36 -29.99
CA SER A 422 -7.26 9.58 -29.18
C SER A 422 -8.29 9.35 -28.08
N ASP A 423 -8.57 10.36 -27.25
CA ASP A 423 -9.64 10.26 -26.23
C ASP A 423 -11.04 10.05 -26.83
N ARG A 424 -11.25 10.40 -28.12
CA ARG A 424 -12.54 10.32 -28.79
C ARG A 424 -12.62 9.29 -29.91
N GLU A 425 -11.51 8.63 -30.23
CA GLU A 425 -11.40 7.82 -31.45
C GLU A 425 -10.60 6.55 -31.18
N VAL A 426 -11.14 5.43 -31.69
CA VAL A 426 -10.49 4.11 -31.64
C VAL A 426 -10.49 3.45 -33.02
N THR A 427 -9.52 2.54 -33.22
CA THR A 427 -9.54 1.57 -34.33
C THR A 427 -9.80 0.19 -33.76
N ILE A 428 -10.70 -0.57 -34.45
CA ILE A 428 -10.95 -1.96 -34.10
C ILE A 428 -10.29 -2.92 -35.10
N SER A 429 -9.89 -4.06 -34.55
CA SER A 429 -9.47 -5.23 -35.34
C SER A 429 -10.20 -6.46 -34.82
N TYR A 430 -10.62 -7.34 -35.69
CA TYR A 430 -11.40 -8.51 -35.31
C TYR A 430 -11.14 -9.70 -36.25
N SER A 431 -11.27 -10.90 -35.72
CA SER A 431 -11.28 -12.12 -36.50
C SER A 431 -12.17 -13.19 -35.87
N ILE A 432 -12.79 -14.00 -36.73
CA ILE A 432 -13.53 -15.20 -36.34
C ILE A 432 -12.71 -16.43 -36.72
N ALA A 433 -12.55 -17.36 -35.80
CA ALA A 433 -11.89 -18.62 -36.06
C ALA A 433 -12.55 -19.40 -37.20
N ASN A 434 -11.76 -20.03 -38.06
CA ASN A 434 -12.21 -20.60 -39.35
C ASN A 434 -13.50 -21.44 -39.23
N LYS A 435 -13.56 -22.36 -38.28
CA LYS A 435 -14.70 -23.27 -38.07
C LYS A 435 -16.03 -22.58 -37.69
N TYR A 436 -15.98 -21.28 -37.32
CA TYR A 436 -17.16 -20.49 -36.93
C TYR A 436 -17.53 -19.40 -37.92
N ARG A 437 -16.81 -19.23 -39.02
CA ARG A 437 -17.12 -18.26 -40.09
C ARG A 437 -18.42 -18.57 -40.80
N LYS A 438 -18.97 -17.55 -41.49
CA LYS A 438 -20.20 -17.65 -42.28
C LYS A 438 -21.49 -18.01 -41.48
N ARG A 439 -21.46 -17.82 -40.16
CA ARG A 439 -22.58 -18.09 -39.23
C ARG A 439 -23.18 -16.81 -38.61
N GLY A 440 -22.84 -15.63 -39.16
CA GLY A 440 -23.33 -14.33 -38.66
C GLY A 440 -22.62 -13.80 -37.42
N TYR A 441 -21.70 -14.55 -36.82
CA TYR A 441 -21.00 -14.13 -35.58
C TYR A 441 -20.18 -12.84 -35.72
N GLY A 442 -19.60 -12.55 -36.88
CA GLY A 442 -18.85 -11.33 -37.11
C GLY A 442 -19.68 -10.06 -36.92
N VAL A 443 -20.92 -10.06 -37.48
CA VAL A 443 -21.84 -8.91 -37.30
C VAL A 443 -22.19 -8.69 -35.86
N GLN A 444 -22.49 -9.78 -35.15
CA GLN A 444 -22.82 -9.71 -33.72
C GLN A 444 -21.60 -9.27 -32.87
N MET A 445 -20.41 -9.80 -33.15
CA MET A 445 -19.19 -9.43 -32.42
C MET A 445 -18.93 -7.92 -32.50
N ILE A 446 -19.13 -7.28 -33.66
CA ILE A 446 -18.98 -5.82 -33.76
C ILE A 446 -20.04 -5.09 -32.94
N ARG A 447 -21.28 -5.56 -32.92
CA ARG A 447 -22.36 -4.96 -32.10
C ARG A 447 -22.07 -5.07 -30.62
N GLU A 448 -21.62 -6.23 -30.16
CA GLU A 448 -21.22 -6.43 -28.74
C GLU A 448 -19.95 -5.61 -28.41
N GLY A 449 -18.98 -5.53 -29.33
CA GLY A 449 -17.80 -4.66 -29.21
C GLY A 449 -18.16 -3.18 -29.09
N GLU A 450 -19.15 -2.69 -29.84
CA GLU A 450 -19.67 -1.31 -29.72
C GLU A 450 -20.32 -1.06 -28.35
N LYS A 451 -21.12 -2.00 -27.85
CA LYS A 451 -21.72 -1.91 -26.50
C LYS A 451 -20.65 -1.90 -25.41
N LEU A 452 -19.67 -2.77 -25.54
CA LEU A 452 -18.54 -2.85 -24.61
C LEU A 452 -17.75 -1.54 -24.61
N LEU A 453 -17.39 -1.01 -25.79
CA LEU A 453 -16.66 0.24 -25.94
C LEU A 453 -17.38 1.42 -25.27
N LYS A 454 -18.68 1.56 -25.46
CA LYS A 454 -19.50 2.58 -24.79
C LYS A 454 -19.43 2.53 -23.28
N LYS A 455 -19.16 1.35 -22.72
CA LYS A 455 -19.07 1.11 -21.29
C LYS A 455 -17.68 1.37 -20.74
N ILE A 456 -16.63 0.84 -21.39
CA ILE A 456 -15.25 0.93 -20.89
C ILE A 456 -14.57 2.25 -21.26
N MET A 457 -14.97 2.86 -22.41
CA MET A 457 -14.41 4.13 -22.91
C MET A 457 -15.55 5.11 -23.26
N PRO A 458 -16.30 5.60 -22.27
CA PRO A 458 -17.50 6.42 -22.50
C PRO A 458 -17.27 7.74 -23.24
N GLN A 459 -16.04 8.22 -23.33
CA GLN A 459 -15.66 9.44 -24.04
C GLN A 459 -15.48 9.23 -25.56
N VAL A 460 -15.32 7.97 -26.01
CA VAL A 460 -15.13 7.65 -27.43
C VAL A 460 -16.45 7.85 -28.21
N CYS A 461 -16.34 8.51 -29.33
CA CYS A 461 -17.48 8.79 -30.21
C CYS A 461 -17.30 8.35 -31.70
N ILE A 462 -16.07 7.95 -32.05
CA ILE A 462 -15.75 7.45 -33.40
C ILE A 462 -15.07 6.08 -33.28
N MET A 463 -15.57 5.12 -34.05
CA MET A 463 -15.04 3.77 -34.14
C MET A 463 -14.63 3.47 -35.57
N ASN A 464 -13.36 3.22 -35.82
CA ASN A 464 -12.77 2.98 -37.14
C ASN A 464 -12.43 1.51 -37.32
N ALA A 465 -12.40 1.09 -38.58
CA ALA A 465 -11.85 -0.20 -39.00
C ALA A 465 -11.11 -0.04 -40.33
N GLU A 466 -9.91 -0.60 -40.40
CA GLU A 466 -9.07 -0.61 -41.60
C GLU A 466 -9.05 -2.00 -42.21
N ILE A 467 -9.37 -2.10 -43.52
CA ILE A 467 -9.35 -3.38 -44.22
C ILE A 467 -8.66 -3.26 -45.59
N LYS A 468 -8.15 -4.37 -46.11
CA LYS A 468 -7.72 -4.43 -47.51
C LYS A 468 -8.92 -4.19 -48.47
N ALA A 469 -8.67 -3.58 -49.61
CA ALA A 469 -9.68 -3.24 -50.60
C ALA A 469 -10.42 -4.47 -51.18
N ASP A 470 -9.77 -5.64 -51.15
CA ASP A 470 -10.29 -6.92 -51.63
C ASP A 470 -10.96 -7.77 -50.52
N ASN A 471 -11.01 -7.27 -49.28
CA ASN A 471 -11.63 -7.98 -48.17
C ASN A 471 -13.16 -7.77 -48.13
N LEU A 472 -13.84 -8.26 -49.14
CA LEU A 472 -15.30 -8.13 -49.32
C LEU A 472 -16.14 -8.63 -48.14
N PRO A 473 -15.78 -9.75 -47.42
CA PRO A 473 -16.51 -10.17 -46.24
C PRO A 473 -16.50 -9.15 -45.11
N SER A 474 -15.34 -8.53 -44.82
CA SER A 474 -15.24 -7.49 -43.79
C SER A 474 -15.93 -6.21 -44.22
N GLU A 475 -15.86 -5.83 -45.51
CA GLU A 475 -16.60 -4.70 -46.05
C GLU A 475 -18.12 -4.86 -45.81
N LYS A 476 -18.68 -6.00 -46.23
CA LYS A 476 -20.10 -6.30 -46.02
C LYS A 476 -20.51 -6.21 -44.55
N LEU A 477 -19.71 -6.81 -43.69
CA LEU A 477 -19.93 -6.87 -42.24
C LEU A 477 -19.92 -5.45 -41.62
N LEU A 478 -18.98 -4.59 -42.02
CA LEU A 478 -18.90 -3.21 -41.53
C LEU A 478 -20.09 -2.38 -42.00
N LEU A 479 -20.49 -2.49 -43.28
CA LEU A 479 -21.65 -1.80 -43.83
C LEU A 479 -22.96 -2.22 -43.11
N GLU A 480 -23.15 -3.52 -42.85
CA GLU A 480 -24.29 -4.04 -42.08
C GLU A 480 -24.34 -3.51 -40.62
N ASN A 481 -23.19 -3.11 -40.08
CA ASN A 481 -23.08 -2.47 -38.76
C ASN A 481 -23.14 -0.92 -38.80
N GLY A 482 -23.42 -0.34 -39.99
CA GLY A 482 -23.62 1.09 -40.15
C GLY A 482 -22.34 1.92 -40.25
N TYR A 483 -21.22 1.29 -40.61
CA TYR A 483 -19.97 2.00 -40.92
C TYR A 483 -20.07 2.65 -42.30
N VAL A 484 -19.43 3.78 -42.45
CA VAL A 484 -19.34 4.53 -43.71
C VAL A 484 -17.92 4.41 -44.26
N LYS A 485 -17.84 4.05 -45.55
CA LYS A 485 -16.60 3.89 -46.30
C LYS A 485 -15.93 5.25 -46.54
N GLN A 486 -14.64 5.35 -46.22
CA GLN A 486 -13.79 6.50 -46.52
C GLN A 486 -12.65 6.05 -47.44
N LYS A 487 -12.17 6.93 -48.31
CA LYS A 487 -11.00 6.61 -49.15
C LYS A 487 -9.70 6.91 -48.38
N ALA A 488 -8.78 5.94 -48.39
CA ALA A 488 -7.41 6.09 -47.87
C ALA A 488 -6.44 5.44 -48.86
N ASP A 489 -5.18 5.89 -48.85
CA ASP A 489 -4.13 5.33 -49.72
C ASP A 489 -3.67 3.97 -49.24
N GLY A 490 -3.79 2.92 -50.07
CA GLY A 490 -3.33 1.56 -49.80
C GLY A 490 -4.25 0.67 -48.96
N TYR A 491 -5.28 1.22 -48.32
CA TYR A 491 -6.31 0.50 -47.57
C TYR A 491 -7.67 1.22 -47.67
N VAL A 492 -8.72 0.61 -47.12
CA VAL A 492 -10.02 1.23 -47.03
C VAL A 492 -10.37 1.43 -45.55
N LEU A 493 -10.57 2.69 -45.19
CA LEU A 493 -11.02 3.07 -43.86
C LEU A 493 -12.55 3.06 -43.79
N TYR A 494 -13.09 2.46 -42.77
CA TYR A 494 -14.52 2.49 -42.44
C TYR A 494 -14.66 3.16 -41.07
N SER A 495 -15.55 4.15 -40.97
CA SER A 495 -15.80 4.91 -39.76
C SER A 495 -17.26 4.89 -39.36
N LYS A 496 -17.51 4.85 -38.05
CA LYS A 496 -18.89 4.95 -37.50
C LYS A 496 -18.87 5.91 -36.30
N LYS A 497 -19.83 6.85 -36.31
CA LYS A 497 -20.18 7.61 -35.13
C LYS A 497 -21.04 6.73 -34.22
N ILE A 498 -20.63 6.56 -32.98
CA ILE A 498 -21.29 5.68 -32.00
C ILE A 498 -22.02 6.47 -30.90
N ARG A 499 -21.95 7.80 -30.97
CA ARG A 499 -22.69 8.77 -30.15
C ARG A 499 -23.12 9.97 -31.00
#